data_d151829b3b091e7007c21fdb1b458096
#
_entry.id   d151829b3b091e7007c21fdb1b458096
#
_cell.length_a   1.000
_cell.length_b   1.000
_cell.length_c   1.000
_cell.angle_alpha   90.00
_cell.angle_beta   90.00
_cell.angle_gamma   90.00
#
_symmetry.space_group_name_H-M   'P 1'
#
loop_
_entity.id
_entity.type
_entity.pdbx_description
1 polymer ?
#
loop_
_entity_poly.entity_id
_entity_poly.type
_entity_poly.pdbx_seq_one_letter_code
_entity_poly.pdbx_strand_id
1 'polypeptide(L)'
;MSVLLRNLLWLLVLAGMVYAAYLSWQSPWMDVPRTTWELSRLPPPASLAMPVQGVRANQVADTYGAPRGRDRTHQGVDIFAKRGTPVLSSTRGLVIAVREGGLGGRQVWVLGPAQQRHYYAHLEDWAPGLARGDVVEAGDVLGFVGDSGNAKGTPPHLHYGAYGESDAYDPLPLLHAAVVSPASR
;
A
#
# COMPACT_ATOMS: atom_id res chain seq x y z
N MET A 1 15.95 50.85 22.08
CA MET A 1 15.41 49.53 22.45
C MET A 1 16.53 48.78 23.17
N SER A 2 16.34 48.36 24.43
CA SER A 2 17.36 47.65 25.17
C SER A 2 17.65 46.27 24.52
N VAL A 3 18.87 45.78 24.69
CA VAL A 3 19.26 44.45 24.17
C VAL A 3 18.31 43.34 24.68
N LEU A 4 17.88 43.43 25.93
CA LEU A 4 16.91 42.54 26.56
C LEU A 4 15.56 42.56 25.81
N LEU A 5 15.01 43.72 25.50
CA LEU A 5 13.73 43.82 24.80
C LEU A 5 13.80 43.26 23.38
N ARG A 6 14.91 43.48 22.68
CA ARG A 6 15.17 42.94 21.35
C ARG A 6 15.27 41.40 21.40
N ASN A 7 15.96 40.85 22.37
CA ASN A 7 16.11 39.41 22.52
C ASN A 7 14.77 38.76 22.89
N LEU A 8 13.98 39.39 23.77
CA LEU A 8 12.62 38.91 24.09
C LEU A 8 11.72 38.88 22.86
N LEU A 9 11.77 39.95 22.04
CA LEU A 9 10.99 39.97 20.79
C LEU A 9 11.37 38.83 19.83
N TRP A 10 12.67 38.60 19.66
CA TRP A 10 13.13 37.46 18.82
C TRP A 10 12.68 36.10 19.36
N LEU A 11 12.67 35.90 20.68
CA LEU A 11 12.18 34.66 21.30
C LEU A 11 10.67 34.47 21.07
N LEU A 12 9.88 35.54 21.16
CA LEU A 12 8.44 35.51 20.86
C LEU A 12 8.17 35.18 19.38
N VAL A 13 8.94 35.80 18.47
CA VAL A 13 8.86 35.51 17.03
C VAL A 13 9.20 34.05 16.75
N LEU A 14 10.28 33.54 17.34
CA LEU A 14 10.68 32.14 17.21
C LEU A 14 9.62 31.17 17.75
N ALA A 15 9.09 31.45 18.94
CA ALA A 15 8.01 30.67 19.53
C ALA A 15 6.75 30.70 18.66
N GLY A 16 6.39 31.84 18.08
CA GLY A 16 5.29 31.96 17.12
C GLY A 16 5.51 31.13 15.85
N MET A 17 6.73 31.15 15.29
CA MET A 17 7.08 30.34 14.12
C MET A 17 7.02 28.84 14.41
N VAL A 18 7.55 28.40 15.56
CA VAL A 18 7.49 27.00 16.00
C VAL A 18 6.04 26.55 16.17
N TYR A 19 5.21 27.40 16.80
CA TYR A 19 3.79 27.10 16.98
C TYR A 19 3.04 27.03 15.63
N ALA A 20 3.29 27.95 14.73
CA ALA A 20 2.71 27.94 13.38
C ALA A 20 3.15 26.70 12.59
N ALA A 21 4.42 26.30 12.68
CA ALA A 21 4.93 25.08 12.07
C ALA A 21 4.25 23.83 12.66
N TYR A 22 4.05 23.80 13.99
CA TYR A 22 3.32 22.73 14.66
C TYR A 22 1.86 22.63 14.16
N LEU A 23 1.14 23.77 14.09
CA LEU A 23 -0.23 23.79 13.55
C LEU A 23 -0.29 23.34 12.08
N SER A 24 0.68 23.77 11.27
CA SER A 24 0.79 23.34 9.88
C SER A 24 1.00 21.83 9.77
N TRP A 25 1.87 21.28 10.63
CA TRP A 25 2.12 19.83 10.66
C TRP A 25 0.87 19.00 11.01
N GLN A 26 -0.05 19.55 11.83
CA GLN A 26 -1.32 18.90 12.21
C GLN A 26 -2.43 19.11 11.16
N SER A 27 -2.19 19.89 10.12
CA SER A 27 -3.21 20.21 9.12
C SER A 27 -3.42 19.06 8.13
N PRO A 28 -4.65 18.85 7.61
CA PRO A 28 -4.96 17.75 6.67
C PRO A 28 -4.10 17.76 5.40
N TRP A 29 -3.66 18.93 4.90
CA TRP A 29 -2.79 19.02 3.73
C TRP A 29 -1.40 18.41 3.96
N MET A 30 -1.00 18.19 5.22
CA MET A 30 0.24 17.51 5.59
C MET A 30 0.07 16.00 5.75
N ASP A 31 -1.14 15.44 5.63
CA ASP A 31 -1.37 14.00 5.84
C ASP A 31 -0.53 13.15 4.88
N VAL A 32 -0.51 13.49 3.60
CA VAL A 32 0.30 12.76 2.60
C VAL A 32 1.80 12.90 2.85
N PRO A 33 2.39 14.10 2.99
CA PRO A 33 3.81 14.26 3.33
C PRO A 33 4.19 13.56 4.63
N ARG A 34 3.37 13.71 5.69
CA ARG A 34 3.60 13.10 7.00
C ARG A 34 3.61 11.57 6.92
N THR A 35 2.58 10.98 6.32
CA THR A 35 2.48 9.54 6.14
C THR A 35 3.64 9.01 5.29
N THR A 36 3.99 9.69 4.20
CA THR A 36 5.14 9.30 3.36
C THR A 36 6.43 9.29 4.17
N TRP A 37 6.67 10.34 4.98
CA TRP A 37 7.84 10.42 5.84
C TRP A 37 7.85 9.32 6.91
N GLU A 38 6.72 9.08 7.58
CA GLU A 38 6.57 8.00 8.56
C GLU A 38 6.90 6.63 7.94
N LEU A 39 6.29 6.31 6.79
CA LEU A 39 6.51 5.05 6.09
C LEU A 39 7.98 4.86 5.66
N SER A 40 8.67 5.94 5.28
CA SER A 40 10.09 5.88 4.89
C SER A 40 11.02 5.51 6.05
N ARG A 41 10.59 5.72 7.29
CA ARG A 41 11.38 5.43 8.50
C ARG A 41 11.09 4.06 9.12
N LEU A 42 10.03 3.42 8.69
CA LEU A 42 9.69 2.07 9.13
C LEU A 42 10.59 1.05 8.43
N PRO A 43 10.97 -0.05 9.10
CA PRO A 43 11.65 -1.16 8.45
C PRO A 43 10.70 -1.86 7.46
N PRO A 44 11.24 -2.64 6.51
CA PRO A 44 10.42 -3.53 5.69
C PRO A 44 9.55 -4.43 6.55
N PRO A 45 8.30 -4.71 6.15
CA PRO A 45 7.42 -5.57 6.92
C PRO A 45 7.95 -7.00 6.99
N ALA A 46 7.95 -7.58 8.19
CA ALA A 46 8.35 -8.98 8.40
C ALA A 46 7.25 -9.97 7.96
N SER A 47 6.01 -9.50 7.80
CA SER A 47 4.87 -10.26 7.30
C SER A 47 3.89 -9.34 6.60
N LEU A 48 3.09 -9.89 5.68
CA LEU A 48 2.04 -9.17 4.96
C LEU A 48 0.68 -9.84 5.22
N ALA A 49 -0.34 -9.03 5.49
CA ALA A 49 -1.70 -9.56 5.60
C ALA A 49 -2.17 -10.12 4.25
N MET A 50 -3.01 -11.16 4.29
CA MET A 50 -3.57 -11.77 3.07
C MET A 50 -4.43 -10.75 2.32
N PRO A 51 -4.12 -10.46 1.04
CA PRO A 51 -4.79 -9.40 0.30
C PRO A 51 -6.13 -9.82 -0.32
N VAL A 52 -6.62 -11.01 -0.04
CA VAL A 52 -7.95 -11.47 -0.50
C VAL A 52 -8.71 -12.05 0.69
N GLN A 53 -9.89 -11.52 0.95
CA GLN A 53 -10.72 -11.94 2.08
C GLN A 53 -11.04 -13.44 2.00
N GLY A 54 -10.86 -14.16 3.12
CA GLY A 54 -11.22 -15.56 3.26
C GLY A 54 -10.25 -16.54 2.59
N VAL A 55 -9.22 -16.07 1.88
CA VAL A 55 -8.16 -16.93 1.33
C VAL A 55 -7.08 -17.16 2.39
N ARG A 56 -6.65 -18.39 2.55
CA ARG A 56 -5.54 -18.76 3.46
C ARG A 56 -4.24 -18.83 2.68
N ALA A 57 -3.13 -18.55 3.34
CA ALA A 57 -1.80 -18.51 2.74
C ALA A 57 -1.44 -19.80 1.99
N ASN A 58 -1.80 -20.97 2.52
CA ASN A 58 -1.57 -22.28 1.88
C ASN A 58 -2.45 -22.56 0.65
N GLN A 59 -3.35 -21.66 0.28
CA GLN A 59 -4.17 -21.73 -0.93
C GLN A 59 -3.60 -20.86 -2.06
N VAL A 60 -2.57 -20.06 -1.78
CA VAL A 60 -1.89 -19.24 -2.79
C VAL A 60 -0.85 -20.09 -3.50
N ALA A 61 -1.01 -20.24 -4.81
CA ALA A 61 -0.02 -20.96 -5.62
C ALA A 61 1.25 -20.11 -5.78
N ASP A 62 2.41 -20.76 -5.75
CA ASP A 62 3.67 -20.13 -6.09
C ASP A 62 3.73 -19.89 -7.60
N THR A 63 3.45 -18.64 -7.98
CA THR A 63 3.45 -18.21 -9.39
C THR A 63 4.46 -17.11 -9.66
N TYR A 64 5.22 -16.69 -8.63
CA TYR A 64 6.27 -15.67 -8.80
C TYR A 64 7.37 -16.18 -9.74
N GLY A 65 7.83 -15.33 -10.65
CA GLY A 65 8.87 -15.67 -11.62
C GLY A 65 8.41 -16.59 -12.76
N ALA A 66 7.16 -17.08 -12.77
CA ALA A 66 6.63 -17.90 -13.84
C ALA A 66 6.69 -17.17 -15.20
N PRO A 67 6.99 -17.86 -16.33
CA PRO A 67 7.00 -17.24 -17.65
C PRO A 67 5.66 -16.59 -18.01
N ARG A 68 5.71 -15.38 -18.55
CA ARG A 68 4.54 -14.65 -19.05
C ARG A 68 4.77 -14.26 -20.52
N GLY A 69 4.49 -15.16 -21.44
CA GLY A 69 4.82 -15.03 -22.85
C GLY A 69 6.31 -15.31 -23.11
N ARG A 70 6.92 -14.61 -24.12
CA ARG A 70 8.30 -14.89 -24.53
C ARG A 70 9.36 -14.15 -23.69
N ASP A 71 9.05 -12.93 -23.24
CA ASP A 71 10.07 -11.98 -22.78
C ASP A 71 9.78 -11.40 -21.39
N ARG A 72 8.82 -11.94 -20.64
CA ARG A 72 8.44 -11.44 -19.33
C ARG A 72 8.34 -12.55 -18.31
N THR A 73 8.63 -12.22 -17.06
CA THR A 73 8.36 -13.07 -15.88
C THR A 73 7.24 -12.46 -15.05
N HIS A 74 6.58 -13.29 -14.29
CA HIS A 74 5.51 -12.91 -13.37
C HIS A 74 6.08 -12.18 -12.16
N GLN A 75 5.80 -10.89 -12.02
CA GLN A 75 6.29 -10.04 -10.94
C GLN A 75 5.26 -9.92 -9.80
N GLY A 76 4.78 -11.06 -9.32
CA GLY A 76 3.79 -11.15 -8.26
C GLY A 76 3.24 -12.55 -8.12
N VAL A 77 2.15 -12.69 -7.37
CA VAL A 77 1.40 -13.93 -7.20
C VAL A 77 -0.05 -13.73 -7.62
N ASP A 78 -0.64 -14.77 -8.22
CA ASP A 78 -2.05 -14.77 -8.60
C ASP A 78 -2.85 -15.51 -7.53
N ILE A 79 -3.79 -14.80 -6.90
CA ILE A 79 -4.62 -15.29 -5.80
C ILE A 79 -6.04 -15.47 -6.32
N PHE A 80 -6.42 -16.73 -6.59
CA PHE A 80 -7.73 -17.06 -7.13
C PHE A 80 -8.83 -16.97 -6.07
N ALA A 81 -9.92 -16.27 -6.41
CA ALA A 81 -11.11 -16.17 -5.58
C ALA A 81 -12.34 -15.86 -6.44
N LYS A 82 -13.53 -15.98 -5.85
CA LYS A 82 -14.77 -15.63 -6.55
C LYS A 82 -14.75 -14.14 -6.94
N ARG A 83 -15.29 -13.83 -8.13
CA ARG A 83 -15.54 -12.45 -8.55
C ARG A 83 -16.31 -11.69 -7.48
N GLY A 84 -15.89 -10.46 -7.19
CA GLY A 84 -16.50 -9.63 -6.15
C GLY A 84 -16.02 -9.94 -4.73
N THR A 85 -15.10 -10.91 -4.50
CA THR A 85 -14.46 -11.08 -3.20
C THR A 85 -13.66 -9.84 -2.84
N PRO A 86 -13.76 -9.29 -1.61
CA PRO A 86 -12.99 -8.12 -1.21
C PRO A 86 -11.48 -8.31 -1.32
N VAL A 87 -10.82 -7.33 -1.93
CA VAL A 87 -9.37 -7.17 -1.97
C VAL A 87 -8.96 -6.20 -0.88
N LEU A 88 -8.01 -6.63 -0.06
CA LEU A 88 -7.61 -5.96 1.17
C LEU A 88 -6.19 -5.41 1.07
N SER A 89 -5.91 -4.31 1.73
CA SER A 89 -4.53 -3.84 1.88
C SER A 89 -3.70 -4.85 2.69
N SER A 90 -2.53 -5.21 2.18
CA SER A 90 -1.64 -6.16 2.86
C SER A 90 -0.83 -5.53 3.99
N THR A 91 -0.82 -4.21 4.07
CA THR A 91 -0.04 -3.43 5.04
C THR A 91 -0.67 -2.06 5.25
N ARG A 92 -0.29 -1.38 6.34
CA ARG A 92 -0.53 0.05 6.45
C ARG A 92 0.18 0.78 5.30
N GLY A 93 -0.47 1.78 4.69
CA GLY A 93 0.15 2.51 3.60
C GLY A 93 -0.63 3.71 3.11
N LEU A 94 -0.08 4.34 2.08
CA LEU A 94 -0.67 5.46 1.37
C LEU A 94 -1.08 5.02 -0.03
N VAL A 95 -2.33 5.22 -0.42
CA VAL A 95 -2.79 4.97 -1.78
C VAL A 95 -2.12 5.96 -2.73
N ILE A 96 -1.24 5.48 -3.59
CA ILE A 96 -0.50 6.34 -4.54
C ILE A 96 -1.10 6.34 -5.94
N ALA A 97 -1.92 5.35 -6.28
CA ALA A 97 -2.70 5.36 -7.52
C ALA A 97 -3.95 4.48 -7.42
N VAL A 98 -5.05 4.98 -7.98
CA VAL A 98 -6.28 4.24 -8.30
C VAL A 98 -6.54 4.54 -9.77
N ARG A 99 -6.44 3.54 -10.64
CA ARG A 99 -6.52 3.77 -12.09
C ARG A 99 -6.92 2.52 -12.87
N GLU A 100 -7.42 2.72 -14.09
CA GLU A 100 -7.66 1.66 -15.07
C GLU A 100 -6.68 1.83 -16.26
N GLY A 101 -6.14 0.73 -16.76
CA GLY A 101 -5.33 0.71 -17.96
C GLY A 101 -4.16 -0.28 -17.90
N GLY A 102 -3.50 -0.45 -19.03
CA GLY A 102 -2.38 -1.38 -19.20
C GLY A 102 -2.77 -2.84 -18.97
N LEU A 103 -1.79 -3.66 -18.64
CA LEU A 103 -1.97 -5.10 -18.41
C LEU A 103 -2.83 -5.38 -17.17
N GLY A 104 -2.71 -4.57 -16.13
CA GLY A 104 -3.41 -4.79 -14.86
C GLY A 104 -4.90 -4.45 -14.86
N GLY A 105 -5.39 -3.77 -15.89
CA GLY A 105 -6.79 -3.31 -15.92
C GLY A 105 -7.08 -2.33 -14.79
N ARG A 106 -8.14 -2.58 -14.00
CA ARG A 106 -8.39 -1.81 -12.77
C ARG A 106 -7.42 -2.20 -11.69
N GLN A 107 -6.75 -1.22 -11.13
CA GLN A 107 -5.61 -1.44 -10.25
C GLN A 107 -5.51 -0.38 -9.16
N VAL A 108 -4.93 -0.79 -8.04
CA VAL A 108 -4.57 0.08 -6.91
C VAL A 108 -3.09 -0.11 -6.60
N TRP A 109 -2.41 0.98 -6.28
CA TRP A 109 -1.05 0.99 -5.78
C TRP A 109 -1.01 1.60 -4.39
N VAL A 110 -0.38 0.91 -3.45
CA VAL A 110 -0.19 1.37 -2.07
C VAL A 110 1.30 1.47 -1.77
N LEU A 111 1.73 2.61 -1.24
CA LEU A 111 3.08 2.82 -0.70
C LEU A 111 3.06 2.37 0.75
N GLY A 112 3.82 1.35 1.08
CA GLY A 112 3.95 0.77 2.42
C GLY A 112 5.25 1.16 3.14
N PRO A 113 5.54 0.51 4.29
CA PRO A 113 6.78 0.67 5.05
C PRO A 113 8.03 0.47 4.19
N ALA A 114 9.12 1.16 4.54
CA ALA A 114 10.38 1.19 3.78
C ALA A 114 10.19 1.59 2.31
N GLN A 115 9.14 2.37 2.02
CA GLN A 115 8.75 2.80 0.68
C GLN A 115 8.50 1.64 -0.31
N GLN A 116 8.17 0.46 0.19
CA GLN A 116 7.75 -0.64 -0.66
C GLN A 116 6.41 -0.33 -1.33
N ARG A 117 6.26 -0.76 -2.58
CA ARG A 117 5.04 -0.53 -3.36
C ARG A 117 4.29 -1.84 -3.52
N HIS A 118 3.02 -1.83 -3.16
CA HIS A 118 2.12 -2.97 -3.25
C HIS A 118 1.12 -2.73 -4.39
N TYR A 119 1.04 -3.69 -5.30
CA TYR A 119 0.25 -3.62 -6.52
C TYR A 119 -0.89 -4.62 -6.47
N TYR A 120 -2.10 -4.12 -6.67
CA TYR A 120 -3.34 -4.89 -6.66
C TYR A 120 -4.01 -4.70 -8.01
N ALA A 121 -4.08 -5.76 -8.85
CA ALA A 121 -4.56 -5.67 -10.21
C ALA A 121 -5.63 -6.71 -10.55
N HIS A 122 -6.23 -6.56 -11.75
CA HIS A 122 -7.34 -7.32 -12.28
C HIS A 122 -8.65 -7.14 -11.50
N LEU A 123 -8.80 -5.99 -10.82
CA LEU A 123 -9.99 -5.74 -10.00
C LEU A 123 -11.25 -5.68 -10.86
N GLU A 124 -12.37 -6.11 -10.29
CA GLU A 124 -13.71 -5.90 -10.85
C GLU A 124 -14.14 -4.44 -10.69
N ASP A 125 -13.90 -3.90 -9.49
CA ASP A 125 -14.15 -2.51 -9.14
C ASP A 125 -13.30 -2.09 -7.95
N TRP A 126 -13.23 -0.79 -7.69
CA TRP A 126 -12.58 -0.22 -6.51
C TRP A 126 -13.54 -0.14 -5.33
N ALA A 127 -13.01 -0.06 -4.11
CA ALA A 127 -13.81 0.27 -2.94
C ALA A 127 -14.47 1.65 -3.11
N PRO A 128 -15.74 1.81 -2.72
CA PRO A 128 -16.43 3.09 -2.82
C PRO A 128 -15.67 4.21 -2.12
N GLY A 129 -15.40 5.30 -2.84
CA GLY A 129 -14.70 6.47 -2.31
C GLY A 129 -13.18 6.36 -2.21
N LEU A 130 -12.58 5.21 -2.52
CA LEU A 130 -11.12 5.05 -2.49
C LEU A 130 -10.45 5.99 -3.49
N ALA A 131 -9.52 6.81 -3.01
CA ALA A 131 -8.82 7.80 -3.80
C ALA A 131 -7.31 7.80 -3.55
N ARG A 132 -6.57 8.37 -4.49
CA ARG A 132 -5.16 8.67 -4.27
C ARG A 132 -5.01 9.66 -3.11
N GLY A 133 -4.11 9.38 -2.19
CA GLY A 133 -3.86 10.16 -0.98
C GLY A 133 -4.50 9.57 0.27
N ASP A 134 -5.38 8.58 0.13
CA ASP A 134 -5.97 7.90 1.29
C ASP A 134 -4.91 7.10 2.04
N VAL A 135 -4.99 7.15 3.35
CA VAL A 135 -4.22 6.29 4.25
C VAL A 135 -5.05 5.05 4.54
N VAL A 136 -4.46 3.89 4.38
CA VAL A 136 -5.12 2.59 4.62
C VAL A 136 -4.34 1.77 5.63
N GLU A 137 -5.05 0.99 6.42
CA GLU A 137 -4.48 0.00 7.33
C GLU A 137 -4.50 -1.40 6.69
N ALA A 138 -3.72 -2.32 7.24
CA ALA A 138 -3.80 -3.72 6.82
C ALA A 138 -5.22 -4.27 7.07
N GLY A 139 -5.84 -4.82 6.02
CA GLY A 139 -7.21 -5.32 6.06
C GLY A 139 -8.28 -4.36 5.54
N ASP A 140 -7.94 -3.11 5.25
CA ASP A 140 -8.88 -2.18 4.62
C ASP A 140 -9.19 -2.60 3.18
N VAL A 141 -10.46 -2.45 2.77
CA VAL A 141 -10.91 -2.85 1.44
C VAL A 141 -10.41 -1.84 0.40
N LEU A 142 -9.67 -2.33 -0.60
CA LEU A 142 -9.18 -1.55 -1.74
C LEU A 142 -10.05 -1.71 -2.98
N GLY A 143 -10.76 -2.83 -3.10
CA GLY A 143 -11.58 -3.17 -4.26
C GLY A 143 -12.05 -4.61 -4.20
N PHE A 144 -12.37 -5.17 -5.36
CA PHE A 144 -12.99 -6.49 -5.47
C PHE A 144 -12.31 -7.31 -6.57
N VAL A 145 -12.15 -8.61 -6.34
CA VAL A 145 -11.55 -9.56 -7.29
C VAL A 145 -12.34 -9.57 -8.60
N GLY A 146 -11.63 -9.48 -9.70
CA GLY A 146 -12.18 -9.52 -11.04
C GLY A 146 -11.29 -10.25 -12.04
N ASP A 147 -11.35 -9.83 -13.30
CA ASP A 147 -10.52 -10.30 -14.41
C ASP A 147 -10.21 -9.17 -15.41
N SER A 148 -10.15 -7.94 -14.95
CA SER A 148 -9.91 -6.79 -15.84
C SER A 148 -8.50 -6.80 -16.45
N GLY A 149 -8.30 -6.00 -17.48
CA GLY A 149 -7.02 -5.94 -18.20
C GLY A 149 -6.74 -7.20 -19.01
N ASN A 150 -5.50 -7.70 -18.95
CA ASN A 150 -5.10 -8.90 -19.72
C ASN A 150 -5.55 -10.23 -19.07
N ALA A 151 -6.17 -10.18 -17.88
CA ALA A 151 -6.82 -11.32 -17.25
C ALA A 151 -8.24 -11.59 -17.78
N LYS A 152 -8.75 -10.75 -18.69
CA LYS A 152 -10.11 -10.88 -19.20
C LYS A 152 -10.37 -12.25 -19.80
N GLY A 153 -11.44 -12.91 -19.29
CA GLY A 153 -11.83 -14.27 -19.72
C GLY A 153 -11.05 -15.40 -19.04
N THR A 154 -10.14 -15.11 -18.12
CA THR A 154 -9.52 -16.11 -17.25
C THR A 154 -10.34 -16.28 -15.95
N PRO A 155 -10.11 -17.33 -15.14
CA PRO A 155 -10.70 -17.41 -13.82
C PRO A 155 -10.38 -16.17 -13.00
N PRO A 156 -11.38 -15.57 -12.29
CA PRO A 156 -11.15 -14.36 -11.50
C PRO A 156 -10.06 -14.55 -10.46
N HIS A 157 -9.16 -13.58 -10.36
CA HIS A 157 -8.04 -13.60 -9.40
C HIS A 157 -7.56 -12.17 -9.13
N LEU A 158 -6.91 -12.00 -8.00
CA LEU A 158 -6.07 -10.85 -7.73
C LEU A 158 -4.65 -11.14 -8.21
N HIS A 159 -4.09 -10.32 -9.08
CA HIS A 159 -2.65 -10.25 -9.23
C HIS A 159 -2.09 -9.32 -8.15
N TYR A 160 -1.28 -9.87 -7.24
CA TYR A 160 -0.64 -9.13 -6.17
C TYR A 160 0.88 -9.07 -6.38
N GLY A 161 1.40 -7.87 -6.59
CA GLY A 161 2.84 -7.61 -6.74
C GLY A 161 3.40 -6.81 -5.57
N ALA A 162 4.62 -7.11 -5.15
CA ALA A 162 5.37 -6.36 -4.16
C ALA A 162 6.71 -5.92 -4.75
N TYR A 163 7.03 -4.64 -4.57
CA TYR A 163 8.19 -3.99 -5.18
C TYR A 163 8.99 -3.27 -4.11
N GLY A 164 10.29 -3.53 -4.08
CA GLY A 164 11.27 -2.76 -3.31
C GLY A 164 11.64 -1.45 -4.01
N GLU A 165 12.82 -0.95 -3.72
CA GLU A 165 13.34 0.29 -4.33
C GLU A 165 13.49 0.16 -5.85
N SER A 166 14.05 -0.93 -6.35
CA SER A 166 14.33 -1.14 -7.77
C SER A 166 13.46 -2.21 -8.42
N ASP A 167 13.22 -3.34 -7.75
CA ASP A 167 12.70 -4.55 -8.35
C ASP A 167 11.52 -5.16 -7.59
N ALA A 168 10.74 -5.99 -8.32
CA ALA A 168 9.74 -6.85 -7.71
C ALA A 168 10.43 -7.95 -6.89
N TYR A 169 9.81 -8.32 -5.78
CA TYR A 169 10.22 -9.47 -4.98
C TYR A 169 9.04 -10.40 -4.74
N ASP A 170 9.35 -11.67 -4.41
CA ASP A 170 8.33 -12.67 -4.10
C ASP A 170 7.59 -12.32 -2.79
N PRO A 171 6.28 -12.00 -2.84
CA PRO A 171 5.51 -11.70 -1.63
C PRO A 171 5.08 -12.95 -0.85
N LEU A 172 5.14 -14.15 -1.44
CA LEU A 172 4.57 -15.38 -0.88
C LEU A 172 5.15 -15.76 0.48
N PRO A 173 6.46 -15.68 0.73
CA PRO A 173 7.03 -15.94 2.05
C PRO A 173 6.49 -15.02 3.14
N LEU A 174 6.24 -13.74 2.82
CA LEU A 174 5.71 -12.76 3.76
C LEU A 174 4.21 -12.95 4.05
N LEU A 175 3.44 -13.40 3.06
CA LEU A 175 2.04 -13.79 3.23
C LEU A 175 1.90 -15.03 4.12
N HIS A 176 2.82 -15.98 4.03
CA HIS A 176 2.88 -17.17 4.88
C HIS A 176 3.31 -16.83 6.32
N ALA A 177 4.23 -15.89 6.50
CA ALA A 177 4.73 -15.49 7.82
C ALA A 177 3.63 -14.87 8.71
N ALA A 178 2.63 -14.22 8.13
CA ALA A 178 1.50 -13.66 8.88
C ALA A 178 0.67 -14.70 9.64
N VAL A 179 0.68 -15.97 9.19
CA VAL A 179 -0.06 -17.07 9.82
C VAL A 179 0.65 -17.59 11.08
N VAL A 180 1.95 -17.38 11.19
CA VAL A 180 2.80 -17.95 12.24
C VAL A 180 2.92 -17.02 13.45
N SER A 181 2.57 -15.75 13.33
CA SER A 181 2.61 -14.79 14.45
C SER A 181 1.43 -15.05 15.39
N PRO A 182 1.64 -15.53 16.65
CA PRO A 182 0.55 -15.66 17.60
C PRO A 182 -0.02 -14.25 17.88
N ALA A 183 -1.35 -14.13 17.77
CA ALA A 183 -2.03 -12.92 18.20
C ALA A 183 -1.52 -12.54 19.58
N SER A 184 -0.96 -11.35 19.72
CA SER A 184 -0.60 -10.78 21.01
C SER A 184 -1.87 -10.71 21.85
N ARG A 185 -1.91 -11.53 22.91
CA ARG A 185 -2.98 -11.55 23.92
C ARG A 185 -2.90 -10.29 24.76
#